data_173fba88642a4dd6db1f937a4a9ea78e
#
_entry.id   173fba88642a4dd6db1f937a4a9ea78e
#
_cell.length_a   1.000
_cell.length_b   1.000
_cell.length_c   1.000
_cell.angle_alpha   90.00
_cell.angle_beta   90.00
_cell.angle_gamma   90.00
#
_symmetry.space_group_name_H-M   'P 1'
#
loop_
_entity.id
_entity.type
_entity.pdbx_description
1 polymer ?
#
loop_
_entity_poly.entity_id
_entity_poly.type
_entity_poly.pdbx_seq_one_letter_code
_entity_poly.pdbx_strand_id
1 'polypeptide(L)'
;EENIKIDYIGGTSSGSIVATLYAAGYKPDDIYYIFKMYCKKIKYVDFKNIFKLLFGLITTGKITIDGLNSGKSIYKLINKMCNEKNVYNISDIKMPLVIPSVNMCTGEVVCFTSSKIRAFSDNTIFVNDADIGKVVQASCSFPTVFSPCNFKEDKLIDGGARENVPWREVEFL
;
A
#
# COMPACT_ATOMS: atom_id res chain seq x y z
N GLU A 1 -6.13 -2.11 -28.03
CA GLU A 1 -5.24 -2.44 -26.90
C GLU A 1 -3.84 -2.66 -27.46
N GLU A 2 -2.90 -1.82 -27.11
CA GLU A 2 -1.50 -1.98 -27.51
C GLU A 2 -0.89 -3.11 -26.66
N ASN A 3 -0.25 -4.09 -27.28
CA ASN A 3 0.45 -5.20 -26.61
C ASN A 3 1.78 -4.71 -26.03
N ILE A 4 1.71 -3.81 -25.02
CA ILE A 4 2.89 -3.33 -24.31
C ILE A 4 3.25 -4.36 -23.24
N LYS A 5 4.45 -4.92 -23.32
CA LYS A 5 4.99 -5.78 -22.27
C LYS A 5 5.45 -4.92 -21.10
N ILE A 6 4.93 -5.22 -19.91
CA ILE A 6 5.36 -4.59 -18.65
C ILE A 6 6.36 -5.53 -17.98
N ASP A 7 7.60 -5.09 -17.82
CA ASP A 7 8.66 -5.89 -17.22
C ASP A 7 8.76 -5.72 -15.70
N TYR A 8 8.36 -4.54 -15.17
CA TYR A 8 8.31 -4.24 -13.74
C TYR A 8 7.21 -3.23 -13.44
N ILE A 9 6.73 -3.21 -12.22
CA ILE A 9 5.64 -2.33 -11.80
C ILE A 9 5.89 -1.78 -10.39
N GLY A 10 5.50 -0.54 -10.17
CA GLY A 10 5.49 0.10 -8.86
C GLY A 10 4.15 0.75 -8.57
N GLY A 11 3.80 0.85 -7.32
CA GLY A 11 2.55 1.50 -6.92
C GLY A 11 2.54 1.96 -5.48
N THR A 12 1.98 3.13 -5.23
CA THR A 12 1.84 3.75 -3.91
C THR A 12 0.37 3.88 -3.54
N SER A 13 0.01 3.68 -2.28
CA SER A 13 -1.36 3.85 -1.78
C SER A 13 -2.37 3.01 -2.58
N SER A 14 -3.42 3.60 -3.12
CA SER A 14 -4.38 2.90 -4.00
C SER A 14 -3.72 2.26 -5.22
N GLY A 15 -2.62 2.84 -5.73
CA GLY A 15 -1.81 2.28 -6.80
C GLY A 15 -1.13 0.97 -6.40
N SER A 16 -0.78 0.77 -5.13
CA SER A 16 -0.21 -0.48 -4.63
C SER A 16 -1.18 -1.65 -4.74
N ILE A 17 -2.48 -1.41 -4.58
CA ILE A 17 -3.53 -2.43 -4.78
C ILE A 17 -3.52 -2.91 -6.23
N VAL A 18 -3.53 -1.97 -7.18
CA VAL A 18 -3.53 -2.27 -8.62
C VAL A 18 -2.25 -2.99 -9.02
N ALA A 19 -1.09 -2.44 -8.62
CA ALA A 19 0.21 -3.01 -8.94
C ALA A 19 0.36 -4.44 -8.40
N THR A 20 -0.05 -4.68 -7.14
CA THR A 20 -0.01 -6.01 -6.52
C THR A 20 -0.89 -7.02 -7.25
N LEU A 21 -2.14 -6.67 -7.54
CA LEU A 21 -3.06 -7.58 -8.22
C LEU A 21 -2.57 -7.89 -9.64
N TYR A 22 -2.04 -6.89 -10.34
CA TYR A 22 -1.48 -7.10 -11.67
C TYR A 22 -0.25 -8.02 -11.63
N ALA A 23 0.69 -7.75 -10.72
CA ALA A 23 1.89 -8.55 -10.53
C ALA A 23 1.57 -9.99 -10.04
N ALA A 24 0.46 -10.19 -9.33
CA ALA A 24 -0.06 -11.50 -8.95
C ALA A 24 -0.76 -12.25 -10.12
N GLY A 25 -0.88 -11.62 -11.31
CA GLY A 25 -1.41 -12.25 -12.52
C GLY A 25 -2.91 -12.06 -12.74
N TYR A 26 -3.54 -11.04 -12.14
CA TYR A 26 -4.90 -10.64 -12.50
C TYR A 26 -4.90 -9.81 -13.79
N LYS A 27 -5.94 -10.00 -14.62
CA LYS A 27 -6.15 -9.18 -15.82
C LYS A 27 -6.68 -7.79 -15.42
N PRO A 28 -6.44 -6.75 -16.23
CA PRO A 28 -6.95 -5.40 -15.96
C PRO A 28 -8.45 -5.33 -15.68
N ASP A 29 -9.26 -6.08 -16.43
CA ASP A 29 -10.71 -6.14 -16.23
C ASP A 29 -11.10 -6.72 -14.86
N ASP A 30 -10.42 -7.79 -14.43
CA ASP A 30 -10.65 -8.40 -13.11
C ASP A 30 -10.28 -7.40 -12.00
N ILE A 31 -9.14 -6.71 -12.15
CA ILE A 31 -8.71 -5.67 -11.22
C ILE A 31 -9.74 -4.54 -11.13
N TYR A 32 -10.28 -4.09 -12.27
CA TYR A 32 -11.33 -3.08 -12.31
C TYR A 32 -12.57 -3.52 -11.54
N TYR A 33 -13.03 -4.76 -11.73
CA TYR A 33 -14.20 -5.29 -11.01
C TYR A 33 -13.93 -5.46 -9.51
N ILE A 34 -12.76 -5.96 -9.11
CA ILE A 34 -12.34 -6.08 -7.71
C ILE A 34 -12.35 -4.69 -7.06
N PHE A 35 -11.74 -3.69 -7.70
CA PHE A 35 -11.66 -2.33 -7.20
C PHE A 35 -13.04 -1.68 -7.07
N LYS A 36 -13.90 -1.84 -8.08
CA LYS A 36 -15.27 -1.34 -8.09
C LYS A 36 -16.14 -1.96 -6.96
N MET A 37 -15.98 -3.25 -6.71
CA MET A 37 -16.67 -3.94 -5.61
C MET A 37 -16.16 -3.47 -4.25
N TYR A 38 -14.85 -3.26 -4.13
CA TYR A 38 -14.23 -2.77 -2.89
C TYR A 38 -14.65 -1.32 -2.59
N CYS A 39 -14.61 -0.43 -3.58
CA CYS A 39 -15.07 0.96 -3.42
C CYS A 39 -16.54 1.06 -3.02
N LYS A 40 -17.41 0.15 -3.50
CA LYS A 40 -18.81 0.10 -3.06
C LYS A 40 -18.96 -0.24 -1.57
N LYS A 41 -18.07 -1.08 -1.02
CA LYS A 41 -18.04 -1.42 0.42
C LYS A 41 -17.54 -0.26 1.27
N ILE A 42 -16.57 0.52 0.77
CA ILE A 42 -16.05 1.72 1.47
C ILE A 42 -17.10 2.84 1.56
N LYS A 43 -18.07 2.93 0.65
CA LYS A 43 -19.15 3.92 0.72
C LYS A 43 -19.99 3.87 2.02
N TYR A 44 -19.84 2.81 2.83
CA TYR A 44 -20.43 2.72 4.18
C TYR A 44 -19.55 3.31 5.30
N VAL A 45 -18.35 3.78 5.00
CA VAL A 45 -17.59 4.63 5.93
C VAL A 45 -18.16 6.05 5.79
N ASP A 46 -18.89 6.46 6.80
CA ASP A 46 -19.69 7.68 6.83
C ASP A 46 -18.81 8.93 6.56
N PHE A 47 -18.94 9.52 5.38
CA PHE A 47 -18.28 10.78 5.02
C PHE A 47 -18.53 11.89 6.07
N LYS A 48 -19.63 11.80 6.84
CA LYS A 48 -19.91 12.69 7.97
C LYS A 48 -18.86 12.57 9.07
N ASN A 49 -18.28 11.39 9.30
CA ASN A 49 -17.22 11.21 10.29
C ASN A 49 -15.88 11.79 9.83
N ILE A 50 -15.58 11.73 8.52
CA ILE A 50 -14.39 12.39 7.95
C ILE A 50 -14.52 13.92 8.08
N PHE A 51 -15.70 14.47 7.81
CA PHE A 51 -15.94 15.91 7.94
C PHE A 51 -15.87 16.37 9.40
N LYS A 52 -16.38 15.57 10.33
CA LYS A 52 -16.32 15.83 11.78
C LYS A 52 -14.88 15.79 12.30
N LEU A 53 -14.04 14.95 11.70
CA LEU A 53 -12.63 14.80 12.01
C LEU A 53 -11.82 16.01 11.53
N LEU A 54 -12.03 16.43 10.28
CA LEU A 54 -11.41 17.63 9.73
C LEU A 54 -11.83 18.88 10.51
N PHE A 55 -13.10 18.98 10.92
CA PHE A 55 -13.59 20.09 11.73
C PHE A 55 -13.01 20.07 13.16
N GLY A 56 -12.88 18.88 13.78
CA GLY A 56 -12.24 18.70 15.07
C GLY A 56 -10.76 19.12 15.07
N LEU A 57 -10.03 18.80 13.99
CA LEU A 57 -8.64 19.20 13.79
C LEU A 57 -8.47 20.72 13.72
N ILE A 58 -9.39 21.42 13.06
CA ILE A 58 -9.36 22.88 12.92
C ILE A 58 -9.71 23.57 14.24
N THR A 59 -10.59 22.95 15.07
CA THR A 59 -11.11 23.60 16.28
C THR A 59 -10.31 23.32 17.54
N THR A 60 -9.63 22.18 17.66
CA THR A 60 -8.97 21.76 18.91
C THR A 60 -7.45 21.66 18.83
N GLY A 61 -6.85 21.69 17.63
CA GLY A 61 -5.39 21.62 17.45
C GLY A 61 -4.73 20.35 17.98
N LYS A 62 -5.49 19.38 18.47
CA LYS A 62 -4.98 18.09 19.00
C LYS A 62 -5.41 16.95 18.10
N ILE A 63 -4.44 16.32 17.47
CA ILE A 63 -4.65 15.05 16.75
C ILE A 63 -4.70 13.94 17.82
N THR A 64 -5.89 13.61 18.27
CA THR A 64 -6.12 12.50 19.24
C THR A 64 -6.75 11.29 18.55
N ILE A 65 -6.42 10.99 17.31
CA ILE A 65 -7.09 9.89 16.59
C ILE A 65 -6.05 9.00 15.90
N ASP A 66 -5.87 7.83 16.47
CA ASP A 66 -5.41 6.64 15.74
C ASP A 66 -6.45 6.33 14.66
N GLY A 67 -6.28 6.81 13.43
CA GLY A 67 -7.12 6.67 12.24
C GLY A 67 -8.53 6.07 12.37
N LEU A 68 -9.48 6.56 11.60
CA LEU A 68 -10.89 6.11 11.60
C LEU A 68 -11.07 4.64 11.24
N ASN A 69 -10.09 4.03 10.58
CA ASN A 69 -10.15 2.67 10.09
C ASN A 69 -8.78 1.98 10.25
N SER A 70 -8.78 0.75 10.73
CA SER A 70 -7.54 -0.03 10.98
C SER A 70 -6.86 -0.57 9.71
N GLY A 71 -7.39 -0.29 8.51
CA GLY A 71 -6.88 -0.87 7.25
C GLY A 71 -7.05 -2.39 7.11
N LYS A 72 -7.64 -3.07 8.11
CA LYS A 72 -7.84 -4.53 8.11
C LYS A 72 -8.67 -5.02 6.92
N SER A 73 -9.53 -4.18 6.36
CA SER A 73 -10.33 -4.51 5.18
C SER A 73 -9.47 -4.63 3.92
N ILE A 74 -8.48 -3.75 3.76
CA ILE A 74 -7.48 -3.80 2.67
C ILE A 74 -6.63 -5.05 2.83
N TYR A 75 -6.08 -5.28 4.02
CA TYR A 75 -5.32 -6.48 4.36
C TYR A 75 -6.05 -7.76 3.97
N LYS A 76 -7.31 -7.92 4.41
CA LYS A 76 -8.12 -9.12 4.12
C LYS A 76 -8.43 -9.27 2.64
N LEU A 77 -8.71 -8.16 1.94
CA LEU A 77 -8.98 -8.19 0.50
C LEU A 77 -7.76 -8.69 -0.27
N ILE A 78 -6.62 -8.07 -0.04
CA ILE A 78 -5.38 -8.40 -0.75
C ILE A 78 -4.97 -9.84 -0.49
N ASN A 79 -4.94 -10.26 0.78
CA ASN A 79 -4.59 -11.65 1.10
C ASN A 79 -5.57 -12.64 0.45
N LYS A 80 -6.87 -12.37 0.46
CA LYS A 80 -7.84 -13.23 -0.22
C LYS A 80 -7.50 -13.37 -1.70
N MET A 81 -7.32 -12.25 -2.40
CA MET A 81 -7.06 -12.24 -3.84
C MET A 81 -5.69 -12.87 -4.17
N CYS A 82 -4.65 -12.48 -3.46
CA CYS A 82 -3.31 -13.01 -3.69
C CYS A 82 -3.21 -14.52 -3.36
N ASN A 83 -3.85 -14.99 -2.29
CA ASN A 83 -3.87 -16.41 -1.93
C ASN A 83 -4.54 -17.27 -3.02
N GLU A 84 -5.56 -16.76 -3.73
CA GLU A 84 -6.16 -17.45 -4.90
C GLU A 84 -5.14 -17.66 -6.04
N LYS A 85 -4.03 -16.91 -6.03
CA LYS A 85 -2.90 -17.02 -6.97
C LYS A 85 -1.66 -17.67 -6.35
N ASN A 86 -1.78 -18.26 -5.15
CA ASN A 86 -0.67 -18.83 -4.36
C ASN A 86 0.43 -17.81 -4.01
N VAL A 87 0.06 -16.54 -3.83
CA VAL A 87 0.93 -15.46 -3.39
C VAL A 87 0.58 -15.11 -1.93
N TYR A 88 1.48 -15.36 -1.00
CA TYR A 88 1.34 -15.11 0.44
C TYR A 88 2.29 -14.02 0.92
N ASN A 89 3.48 -14.00 0.35
CA ASN A 89 4.55 -13.07 0.64
C ASN A 89 4.87 -12.25 -0.62
N ILE A 90 5.41 -11.05 -0.45
CA ILE A 90 5.80 -10.23 -1.60
C ILE A 90 6.87 -10.93 -2.46
N SER A 91 7.74 -11.73 -1.85
CA SER A 91 8.74 -12.53 -2.55
C SER A 91 8.18 -13.67 -3.41
N ASP A 92 6.91 -14.04 -3.26
CA ASP A 92 6.27 -15.04 -4.11
C ASP A 92 5.90 -14.47 -5.51
N ILE A 93 5.84 -13.14 -5.63
CA ILE A 93 5.54 -12.45 -6.87
C ILE A 93 6.75 -12.54 -7.81
N LYS A 94 6.52 -13.09 -9.01
CA LYS A 94 7.58 -13.30 -10.01
C LYS A 94 7.91 -12.03 -10.80
N MET A 95 6.91 -11.18 -11.05
CA MET A 95 7.11 -9.88 -11.69
C MET A 95 7.80 -8.93 -10.70
N PRO A 96 8.87 -8.23 -11.11
CA PRO A 96 9.48 -7.21 -10.27
C PRO A 96 8.44 -6.16 -9.86
N LEU A 97 8.24 -6.03 -8.53
CA LEU A 97 7.24 -5.15 -7.91
C LEU A 97 7.90 -4.33 -6.81
N VAL A 98 7.58 -3.03 -6.74
CA VAL A 98 7.93 -2.16 -5.61
C VAL A 98 6.71 -1.46 -5.04
N ILE A 99 6.64 -1.40 -3.71
CA ILE A 99 5.57 -0.74 -2.97
C ILE A 99 6.19 0.05 -1.81
N PRO A 100 6.24 1.38 -1.88
CA PRO A 100 6.78 2.19 -0.81
C PRO A 100 5.77 2.41 0.33
N SER A 101 6.32 2.59 1.50
CA SER A 101 5.69 3.04 2.74
C SER A 101 6.67 3.97 3.45
N VAL A 102 6.24 4.72 4.45
CA VAL A 102 7.13 5.61 5.21
C VAL A 102 7.10 5.23 6.67
N ASN A 103 8.27 5.09 7.30
CA ASN A 103 8.38 4.95 8.74
C ASN A 103 7.97 6.27 9.41
N MET A 104 6.91 6.22 10.21
CA MET A 104 6.34 7.41 10.83
C MET A 104 7.29 8.08 11.83
N CYS A 105 8.22 7.31 12.44
CA CYS A 105 9.13 7.80 13.46
C CYS A 105 10.42 8.38 12.86
N THR A 106 11.00 7.70 11.87
CA THR A 106 12.29 8.09 11.26
C THR A 106 12.13 8.90 9.98
N GLY A 107 10.97 8.81 9.32
CA GLY A 107 10.73 9.41 8.01
C GLY A 107 11.42 8.68 6.86
N GLU A 108 12.07 7.54 7.10
CA GLU A 108 12.69 6.71 6.07
C GLU A 108 11.64 6.04 5.18
N VAL A 109 11.97 5.86 3.91
CA VAL A 109 11.14 5.07 3.00
C VAL A 109 11.41 3.59 3.27
N VAL A 110 10.35 2.83 3.55
CA VAL A 110 10.38 1.37 3.62
C VAL A 110 9.78 0.87 2.31
N CYS A 111 10.63 0.45 1.39
CA CYS A 111 10.24 -0.03 0.07
C CYS A 111 10.14 -1.56 0.08
N PHE A 112 8.93 -2.06 -0.01
CA PHE A 112 8.68 -3.48 -0.17
C PHE A 112 8.89 -3.88 -1.63
N THR A 113 9.62 -4.98 -1.86
CA THR A 113 9.97 -5.42 -3.22
C THR A 113 9.90 -6.94 -3.36
N SER A 114 9.44 -7.41 -4.52
CA SER A 114 9.46 -8.84 -4.86
C SER A 114 10.87 -9.33 -5.21
N SER A 115 11.76 -8.43 -5.61
CA SER A 115 13.13 -8.73 -6.03
C SER A 115 14.11 -8.52 -4.88
N LYS A 116 15.20 -9.31 -4.86
CA LYS A 116 16.31 -9.09 -3.93
C LYS A 116 17.18 -7.94 -4.41
N ILE A 117 16.95 -6.76 -3.86
CA ILE A 117 17.73 -5.57 -4.16
C ILE A 117 18.93 -5.50 -3.20
N ARG A 118 20.12 -5.30 -3.75
CA ARG A 118 21.37 -5.10 -2.98
C ARG A 118 21.84 -3.64 -2.98
N ALA A 119 21.01 -2.74 -3.51
CA ALA A 119 21.34 -1.33 -3.56
C ALA A 119 21.12 -0.67 -2.20
N PHE A 120 22.07 0.19 -1.80
CA PHE A 120 21.90 1.07 -0.65
C PHE A 120 21.48 2.45 -1.17
N SER A 121 20.39 2.96 -0.63
CA SER A 121 19.98 4.35 -0.77
C SER A 121 19.98 4.98 0.62
N ASP A 122 20.51 6.18 0.76
CA ASP A 122 20.72 6.83 2.06
C ASP A 122 19.45 7.01 2.91
N ASN A 123 18.24 6.85 2.30
CA ASN A 123 16.95 7.03 2.97
C ASN A 123 15.91 5.96 2.63
N THR A 124 16.31 4.84 2.02
CA THR A 124 15.37 3.78 1.63
C THR A 124 15.82 2.42 2.16
N ILE A 125 14.96 1.76 2.91
CA ILE A 125 15.15 0.40 3.40
C ILE A 125 14.35 -0.55 2.51
N PHE A 126 15.01 -1.47 1.82
CA PHE A 126 14.36 -2.48 0.99
C PHE A 126 14.00 -3.72 1.80
N VAL A 127 12.75 -4.17 1.69
CA VAL A 127 12.20 -5.34 2.39
C VAL A 127 11.57 -6.28 1.38
N ASN A 128 12.09 -7.53 1.29
CA ASN A 128 11.54 -8.55 0.39
C ASN A 128 10.91 -9.75 1.10
N ASP A 129 10.79 -9.70 2.41
CA ASP A 129 10.13 -10.72 3.23
C ASP A 129 9.04 -10.06 4.08
N ALA A 130 7.83 -10.04 3.53
CA ALA A 130 6.66 -9.49 4.18
C ALA A 130 5.37 -10.09 3.60
N ASP A 131 4.38 -10.31 4.47
CA ASP A 131 3.01 -10.68 4.09
C ASP A 131 2.43 -9.67 3.10
N ILE A 132 1.91 -10.15 1.96
CA ILE A 132 1.51 -9.30 0.85
C ILE A 132 0.35 -8.36 1.21
N GLY A 133 -0.59 -8.81 2.03
CA GLY A 133 -1.68 -7.95 2.51
C GLY A 133 -1.16 -6.86 3.46
N LYS A 134 -0.12 -7.18 4.25
CA LYS A 134 0.53 -6.24 5.15
C LYS A 134 1.28 -5.15 4.40
N VAL A 135 1.97 -5.52 3.33
CA VAL A 135 2.65 -4.60 2.41
C VAL A 135 1.69 -3.54 1.86
N VAL A 136 0.59 -3.98 1.27
CA VAL A 136 -0.41 -3.07 0.70
C VAL A 136 -1.14 -2.27 1.78
N GLN A 137 -1.44 -2.89 2.94
CA GLN A 137 -2.01 -2.18 4.09
C GLN A 137 -1.10 -1.03 4.53
N ALA A 138 0.21 -1.27 4.64
CA ALA A 138 1.17 -0.24 5.05
C ALA A 138 1.20 0.92 4.06
N SER A 139 1.32 0.61 2.76
CA SER A 139 1.32 1.62 1.70
C SER A 139 0.03 2.43 1.58
N CYS A 140 -1.11 1.85 2.02
CA CYS A 140 -2.41 2.52 2.03
C CYS A 140 -2.76 3.18 3.38
N SER A 141 -1.86 3.18 4.38
CA SER A 141 -2.13 3.74 5.71
C SER A 141 -2.05 5.27 5.71
N PHE A 142 -2.95 5.91 4.92
CA PHE A 142 -3.01 7.36 4.82
C PHE A 142 -3.39 7.98 6.17
N PRO A 143 -2.56 8.88 6.73
CA PRO A 143 -2.82 9.53 8.02
C PRO A 143 -4.22 10.15 8.07
N THR A 144 -4.84 10.13 9.22
CA THR A 144 -6.21 10.57 9.53
C THR A 144 -7.32 9.64 9.03
N VAL A 145 -7.14 8.94 7.90
CA VAL A 145 -8.13 7.99 7.37
C VAL A 145 -7.89 6.59 7.93
N PHE A 146 -6.64 6.15 7.92
CA PHE A 146 -6.24 4.84 8.44
C PHE A 146 -5.24 4.98 9.58
N SER A 147 -5.32 4.05 10.54
CA SER A 147 -4.29 3.92 11.56
C SER A 147 -2.97 3.51 10.93
N PRO A 148 -1.82 4.00 11.47
CA PRO A 148 -0.52 3.51 11.06
C PRO A 148 -0.44 1.99 11.11
N CYS A 149 0.18 1.40 10.11
CA CYS A 149 0.35 -0.05 10.03
C CYS A 149 1.54 -0.49 10.87
N ASN A 150 1.31 -1.36 11.87
CA ASN A 150 2.42 -1.96 12.59
C ASN A 150 3.12 -3.00 11.72
N PHE A 151 4.42 -2.84 11.51
CA PHE A 151 5.28 -3.76 10.79
C PHE A 151 6.57 -3.98 11.59
N LYS A 152 6.79 -5.19 12.11
CA LYS A 152 7.84 -5.49 13.09
C LYS A 152 7.73 -4.52 14.28
N GLU A 153 8.78 -3.76 14.56
CA GLU A 153 8.82 -2.76 15.63
C GLU A 153 8.40 -1.35 15.15
N ASP A 154 8.20 -1.18 13.83
CA ASP A 154 7.91 0.10 13.20
C ASP A 154 6.42 0.37 13.03
N LYS A 155 6.09 1.66 12.95
CA LYS A 155 4.80 2.16 12.51
C LYS A 155 4.93 2.79 11.14
N LEU A 156 4.27 2.19 10.14
CA LEU A 156 4.33 2.64 8.76
C LEU A 156 3.07 3.40 8.39
N ILE A 157 3.25 4.44 7.60
CA ILE A 157 2.20 5.25 6.99
C ILE A 157 2.29 5.18 5.46
N ASP A 158 1.30 5.74 4.79
CA ASP A 158 1.19 5.78 3.33
C ASP A 158 2.47 6.28 2.67
N GLY A 159 2.90 5.55 1.64
CA GLY A 159 4.10 5.89 0.87
C GLY A 159 4.01 7.26 0.19
N GLY A 160 2.80 7.72 -0.13
CA GLY A 160 2.54 9.04 -0.72
C GLY A 160 2.97 10.23 0.16
N ALA A 161 3.29 9.99 1.44
CA ALA A 161 3.89 11.02 2.29
C ALA A 161 5.28 11.45 1.79
N ARG A 162 6.00 10.61 1.05
CA ARG A 162 7.30 10.90 0.44
C ARG A 162 7.40 10.56 -1.04
N GLU A 163 6.79 9.43 -1.47
CA GLU A 163 6.92 8.87 -2.82
C GLU A 163 5.55 8.55 -3.42
N ASN A 164 4.94 9.53 -4.09
CA ASN A 164 3.67 9.32 -4.78
C ASN A 164 3.80 8.38 -5.99
N VAL A 165 4.94 8.43 -6.68
CA VAL A 165 5.27 7.56 -7.80
C VAL A 165 6.67 6.99 -7.54
N PRO A 166 6.80 5.67 -7.26
CA PRO A 166 8.06 5.06 -6.82
C PRO A 166 9.01 4.77 -8.01
N TRP A 167 9.27 5.80 -8.85
CA TRP A 167 10.10 5.64 -10.05
C TRP A 167 11.56 5.36 -9.71
N ARG A 168 12.07 5.95 -8.62
CA ARG A 168 13.44 5.73 -8.16
C ARG A 168 13.65 4.30 -7.67
N GLU A 169 12.69 3.77 -6.93
CA GLU A 169 12.74 2.41 -6.39
C GLU A 169 12.62 1.38 -7.52
N VAL A 170 11.88 1.71 -8.59
CA VAL A 170 11.78 0.87 -9.80
C VAL A 170 13.11 0.80 -10.55
N GLU A 171 13.95 1.83 -10.53
CA GLU A 171 15.29 1.80 -11.16
C GLU A 171 16.23 0.76 -10.54
N PHE A 172 15.96 0.32 -9.30
CA PHE A 172 16.75 -0.72 -8.63
C PHE A 172 16.30 -2.16 -8.96
N LEU A 173 15.17 -2.34 -9.68
CA LEU A 173 14.68 -3.65 -10.11
C LEU A 173 15.44 -4.17 -11.32
#